data_16921f7b309ea01b7bde9856d44fe7b7
#
_entry.id   16921f7b309ea01b7bde9856d44fe7b7
#
_cell.length_a   1.000
_cell.length_b   1.000
_cell.length_c   1.000
_cell.angle_alpha   90.00
_cell.angle_beta   90.00
_cell.angle_gamma   90.00
#
_symmetry.space_group_name_H-M   'P 1'
#
loop_
_entity.id
_entity.type
_entity.pdbx_description
1 polymer ?
#
loop_
_entity_poly.entity_id
_entity_poly.type
_entity_poly.pdbx_seq_one_letter_code
_entity_poly.pdbx_strand_id
1 'polypeptide(L)'
;VHRGLHYLSNLATEKYEAVRDKIVAFLGASFQEEIIFTSGSTEALNLISYGWANQNLQFGDEIILSTLEHHANIVPWHFLRSRKGIKLIWIDPDENGQISLDMIEKSISSKTKMVCITHMSNVFGSILDVKKICKALKERGIVTVLDGSQAIVHLEINVEDIGCDFYTFTGHKLFGPTGTGILYINKKRINEMVPFNGGGETVSYTHLTL
;
A
#
# COMPACT_ATOMS: atom_id res chain seq x y z
N VAL A 1 14.24 -25.34 -2.41
CA VAL A 1 14.44 -25.49 -0.97
C VAL A 1 13.20 -25.04 -0.20
N HIS A 2 12.49 -24.07 -0.73
CA HIS A 2 11.27 -23.51 -0.13
C HIS A 2 10.13 -24.55 -0.11
N ARG A 3 9.47 -24.70 1.07
CA ARG A 3 8.32 -25.58 1.30
C ARG A 3 8.52 -27.09 1.02
N GLY A 4 9.74 -27.56 1.11
CA GLY A 4 10.02 -29.01 1.09
C GLY A 4 9.89 -29.64 2.49
N LEU A 5 9.75 -30.96 2.55
CA LEU A 5 9.65 -31.72 3.82
C LEU A 5 11.02 -32.16 4.37
N HIS A 6 12.06 -31.40 4.12
CA HIS A 6 13.42 -31.72 4.60
C HIS A 6 14.01 -30.58 5.44
N TYR A 7 15.02 -30.90 6.24
CA TYR A 7 15.64 -30.00 7.22
C TYR A 7 15.97 -28.60 6.68
N LEU A 8 16.66 -28.51 5.53
CA LEU A 8 17.05 -27.22 4.93
C LEU A 8 15.85 -26.39 4.49
N SER A 9 14.77 -27.04 4.06
CA SER A 9 13.53 -26.34 3.69
C SER A 9 12.84 -25.76 4.93
N ASN A 10 12.74 -26.54 6.00
CA ASN A 10 12.15 -26.07 7.25
C ASN A 10 12.94 -24.88 7.81
N LEU A 11 14.27 -25.00 7.86
CA LEU A 11 15.13 -23.91 8.32
C LEU A 11 14.99 -22.63 7.46
N ALA A 12 14.85 -22.78 6.15
CA ALA A 12 14.65 -21.63 5.26
C ALA A 12 13.26 -20.98 5.48
N THR A 13 12.23 -21.80 5.67
CA THR A 13 10.86 -21.32 5.97
C THR A 13 10.82 -20.59 7.31
N GLU A 14 11.40 -21.18 8.36
CA GLU A 14 11.46 -20.54 9.69
C GLU A 14 12.16 -19.17 9.62
N LYS A 15 13.30 -19.09 8.93
CA LYS A 15 14.00 -17.80 8.76
C LYS A 15 13.20 -16.79 7.95
N TYR A 16 12.49 -17.24 6.93
CA TYR A 16 11.65 -16.37 6.10
C TYR A 16 10.48 -15.80 6.90
N GLU A 17 9.77 -16.66 7.64
CA GLU A 17 8.63 -16.20 8.46
C GLU A 17 9.08 -15.35 9.65
N ALA A 18 10.24 -15.64 10.24
CA ALA A 18 10.81 -14.80 11.30
C ALA A 18 11.13 -13.35 10.84
N VAL A 19 11.36 -13.13 9.54
CA VAL A 19 11.47 -11.76 9.00
C VAL A 19 10.11 -11.07 9.03
N ARG A 20 9.02 -11.78 8.76
CA ARG A 20 7.66 -11.25 8.80
C ARG A 20 7.33 -10.74 10.21
N ASP A 21 7.66 -11.50 11.25
CA ASP A 21 7.47 -11.09 12.65
C ASP A 21 8.23 -9.80 12.99
N LYS A 22 9.45 -9.68 12.49
CA LYS A 22 10.24 -8.46 12.69
C LYS A 22 9.60 -7.24 11.99
N ILE A 23 9.03 -7.43 10.81
CA ILE A 23 8.35 -6.35 10.08
C ILE A 23 7.03 -5.99 10.78
N VAL A 24 6.28 -6.97 11.30
CA VAL A 24 5.09 -6.72 12.13
C VAL A 24 5.45 -5.81 13.31
N ALA A 25 6.48 -6.17 14.09
CA ALA A 25 6.94 -5.37 15.22
C ALA A 25 7.47 -3.99 14.78
N PHE A 26 8.21 -3.93 13.67
CA PHE A 26 8.81 -2.69 13.16
C PHE A 26 7.77 -1.67 12.69
N LEU A 27 6.67 -2.13 12.08
CA LEU A 27 5.58 -1.29 11.60
C LEU A 27 4.48 -1.06 12.65
N GLY A 28 4.52 -1.74 13.80
CA GLY A 28 3.41 -1.75 14.75
C GLY A 28 2.13 -2.34 14.16
N ALA A 29 2.25 -3.33 13.26
CA ALA A 29 1.12 -4.07 12.74
C ALA A 29 0.62 -5.10 13.76
N SER A 30 -0.63 -5.57 13.64
CA SER A 30 -1.23 -6.50 14.60
C SER A 30 -1.07 -7.97 14.20
N PHE A 31 -0.97 -8.26 12.89
CA PHE A 31 -1.00 -9.62 12.37
C PHE A 31 0.03 -9.84 11.25
N GLN A 32 0.57 -11.07 11.18
CA GLN A 32 1.50 -11.46 10.13
C GLN A 32 0.87 -11.40 8.73
N GLU A 33 -0.40 -11.72 8.61
CA GLU A 33 -1.16 -11.70 7.35
C GLU A 33 -1.26 -10.32 6.72
N GLU A 34 -1.06 -9.27 7.51
CA GLU A 34 -1.04 -7.87 7.04
C GLU A 34 0.24 -7.51 6.29
N ILE A 35 1.28 -8.35 6.39
CA ILE A 35 2.59 -8.08 5.78
C ILE A 35 2.79 -8.93 4.53
N ILE A 36 2.91 -8.26 3.39
CA ILE A 36 3.19 -8.88 2.10
C ILE A 36 4.58 -8.48 1.64
N PHE A 37 5.42 -9.47 1.34
CA PHE A 37 6.72 -9.24 0.72
C PHE A 37 6.54 -8.95 -0.77
N THR A 38 7.21 -7.91 -1.24
CA THR A 38 7.23 -7.49 -2.64
C THR A 38 8.67 -7.23 -3.09
N SER A 39 8.88 -7.03 -4.37
CA SER A 39 10.17 -6.62 -4.92
C SER A 39 10.48 -5.12 -4.72
N GLY A 40 9.53 -4.36 -4.20
CA GLY A 40 9.63 -2.93 -3.92
C GLY A 40 8.26 -2.26 -3.91
N SER A 41 8.23 -0.95 -3.58
CA SER A 41 6.97 -0.16 -3.55
C SER A 41 6.25 -0.15 -4.90
N THR A 42 6.97 -0.22 -6.01
CA THR A 42 6.34 -0.28 -7.34
C THR A 42 5.46 -1.51 -7.49
N GLU A 43 5.95 -2.69 -7.11
CA GLU A 43 5.14 -3.91 -7.13
C GLU A 43 3.98 -3.82 -6.13
N ALA A 44 4.24 -3.31 -4.93
CA ALA A 44 3.22 -3.14 -3.89
C ALA A 44 2.05 -2.26 -4.38
N LEU A 45 2.34 -1.11 -4.99
CA LEU A 45 1.31 -0.20 -5.53
C LEU A 45 0.56 -0.80 -6.72
N ASN A 46 1.25 -1.56 -7.59
CA ASN A 46 0.58 -2.33 -8.63
C ASN A 46 -0.32 -3.42 -8.04
N LEU A 47 0.13 -4.13 -6.99
CA LEU A 47 -0.67 -5.13 -6.29
C LEU A 47 -1.96 -4.52 -5.72
N ILE A 48 -1.89 -3.33 -5.11
CA ILE A 48 -3.09 -2.61 -4.66
C ILE A 48 -3.99 -2.25 -5.85
N SER A 49 -3.41 -1.75 -6.95
CA SER A 49 -4.17 -1.33 -8.14
C SER A 49 -4.91 -2.51 -8.78
N TYR A 50 -4.26 -3.66 -8.92
CA TYR A 50 -4.85 -4.85 -9.55
C TYR A 50 -5.66 -5.71 -8.58
N GLY A 51 -5.16 -5.91 -7.36
CA GLY A 51 -5.76 -6.82 -6.39
C GLY A 51 -6.93 -6.19 -5.64
N TRP A 52 -6.86 -4.91 -5.31
CA TRP A 52 -7.93 -4.23 -4.58
C TRP A 52 -8.71 -3.26 -5.45
N ALA A 53 -8.07 -2.24 -6.03
CA ALA A 53 -8.78 -1.14 -6.68
C ALA A 53 -9.56 -1.60 -7.92
N ASN A 54 -9.00 -2.51 -8.70
CA ASN A 54 -9.68 -3.07 -9.88
C ASN A 54 -10.96 -3.83 -9.54
N GLN A 55 -11.10 -4.39 -8.33
CA GLN A 55 -12.31 -5.09 -7.89
C GLN A 55 -13.34 -4.15 -7.28
N ASN A 56 -12.87 -3.20 -6.48
CA ASN A 56 -13.71 -2.39 -5.61
C ASN A 56 -14.12 -1.04 -6.19
N LEU A 57 -13.41 -0.55 -7.21
CA LEU A 57 -13.75 0.71 -7.88
C LEU A 57 -14.55 0.48 -9.15
N GLN A 58 -15.41 1.44 -9.49
CA GLN A 58 -16.30 1.40 -10.65
C GLN A 58 -16.05 2.60 -11.57
N PHE A 59 -16.67 2.57 -12.76
CA PHE A 59 -16.63 3.68 -13.70
C PHE A 59 -17.10 4.99 -13.02
N GLY A 60 -16.31 6.03 -13.17
CA GLY A 60 -16.59 7.35 -12.63
C GLY A 60 -16.20 7.56 -11.17
N ASP A 61 -15.76 6.51 -10.43
CA ASP A 61 -15.17 6.68 -9.10
C ASP A 61 -13.87 7.49 -9.19
N GLU A 62 -13.51 8.16 -8.09
CA GLU A 62 -12.39 9.07 -8.04
C GLU A 62 -11.30 8.58 -7.09
N ILE A 63 -10.05 8.71 -7.54
CA ILE A 63 -8.84 8.57 -6.73
C ILE A 63 -8.19 9.95 -6.62
N ILE A 64 -7.92 10.40 -5.41
CA ILE A 64 -7.15 11.61 -5.16
C ILE A 64 -5.67 11.26 -5.09
N LEU A 65 -4.86 12.05 -5.80
CA LEU A 65 -3.39 11.97 -5.84
C LEU A 65 -2.81 13.36 -5.61
N SER A 66 -1.57 13.43 -5.13
CA SER A 66 -0.84 14.69 -5.12
C SER A 66 0.16 14.77 -6.28
N THR A 67 0.53 15.99 -6.69
CA THR A 67 1.61 16.19 -7.66
C THR A 67 3.00 15.96 -7.04
N LEU A 68 3.07 15.68 -5.74
CA LEU A 68 4.31 15.29 -5.05
C LEU A 68 4.65 13.79 -5.20
N GLU A 69 3.75 13.00 -5.81
CA GLU A 69 3.91 11.55 -5.84
C GLU A 69 5.08 11.10 -6.72
N HIS A 70 5.78 10.09 -6.25
CA HIS A 70 6.71 9.34 -7.11
C HIS A 70 5.91 8.61 -8.21
N HIS A 71 6.48 8.45 -9.39
CA HIS A 71 5.84 7.75 -10.53
C HIS A 71 5.27 6.37 -10.17
N ALA A 72 5.89 5.65 -9.23
CA ALA A 72 5.38 4.39 -8.73
C ALA A 72 3.97 4.50 -8.14
N ASN A 73 3.65 5.66 -7.51
CA ASN A 73 2.32 5.97 -6.97
C ASN A 73 1.44 6.80 -7.93
N ILE A 74 1.80 6.86 -9.20
CA ILE A 74 1.04 7.56 -10.26
C ILE A 74 0.61 6.58 -11.35
N VAL A 75 1.57 5.88 -11.93
CA VAL A 75 1.37 5.09 -13.17
C VAL A 75 0.35 3.95 -12.99
N PRO A 76 0.32 3.19 -11.89
CA PRO A 76 -0.69 2.14 -11.71
C PRO A 76 -2.13 2.66 -11.75
N TRP A 77 -2.35 3.88 -11.26
CA TRP A 77 -3.67 4.52 -11.27
C TRP A 77 -4.07 5.02 -12.66
N HIS A 78 -3.10 5.48 -13.47
CA HIS A 78 -3.35 5.78 -14.88
C HIS A 78 -3.75 4.53 -15.67
N PHE A 79 -3.11 3.39 -15.42
CA PHE A 79 -3.51 2.13 -16.03
C PHE A 79 -4.92 1.72 -15.57
N LEU A 80 -5.23 1.88 -14.30
CA LEU A 80 -6.57 1.62 -13.78
C LEU A 80 -7.60 2.55 -14.40
N ARG A 81 -7.30 3.85 -14.53
CA ARG A 81 -8.15 4.81 -15.24
C ARG A 81 -8.47 4.36 -16.66
N SER A 82 -7.47 3.92 -17.41
CA SER A 82 -7.65 3.45 -18.78
C SER A 82 -8.51 2.19 -18.88
N ARG A 83 -8.42 1.30 -17.89
CA ARG A 83 -9.19 0.03 -17.86
C ARG A 83 -10.61 0.20 -17.32
N LYS A 84 -10.81 1.02 -16.31
CA LYS A 84 -12.06 1.10 -15.54
C LYS A 84 -12.82 2.42 -15.72
N GLY A 85 -12.20 3.43 -16.35
CA GLY A 85 -12.82 4.75 -16.52
C GLY A 85 -12.99 5.52 -15.21
N ILE A 86 -12.17 5.23 -14.18
CA ILE A 86 -12.09 6.05 -12.98
C ILE A 86 -11.50 7.42 -13.28
N LYS A 87 -11.64 8.36 -12.38
CA LYS A 87 -11.04 9.69 -12.48
C LYS A 87 -9.89 9.85 -11.50
N LEU A 88 -8.85 10.55 -11.92
CA LEU A 88 -7.74 10.97 -11.06
C LEU A 88 -7.92 12.46 -10.75
N ILE A 89 -8.04 12.77 -9.47
CA ILE A 89 -8.16 14.14 -8.95
C ILE A 89 -6.81 14.51 -8.36
N TRP A 90 -6.26 15.61 -8.81
CA TRP A 90 -4.91 16.05 -8.43
C TRP A 90 -4.97 17.17 -7.42
N ILE A 91 -4.07 17.11 -6.42
CA ILE A 91 -3.86 18.17 -5.45
C ILE A 91 -2.43 18.66 -5.60
N ASP A 92 -2.29 19.97 -5.80
CA ASP A 92 -1.00 20.63 -5.78
C ASP A 92 -0.62 20.99 -4.33
N PRO A 93 0.65 20.88 -3.95
CA PRO A 93 1.12 21.35 -2.65
C PRO A 93 1.06 22.88 -2.59
N ASP A 94 1.11 23.40 -1.37
CA ASP A 94 1.32 24.84 -1.15
C ASP A 94 2.76 25.27 -1.52
N GLU A 95 3.06 26.55 -1.32
CA GLU A 95 4.39 27.13 -1.61
C GLU A 95 5.55 26.52 -0.80
N ASN A 96 5.23 25.85 0.31
CA ASN A 96 6.18 25.13 1.16
C ASN A 96 6.27 23.63 0.85
N GLY A 97 5.59 23.17 -0.20
CA GLY A 97 5.53 21.76 -0.56
C GLY A 97 4.68 20.90 0.38
N GLN A 98 3.71 21.50 1.10
CA GLN A 98 2.85 20.80 2.04
C GLN A 98 1.47 20.48 1.43
N ILE A 99 0.95 19.31 1.75
CA ILE A 99 -0.44 18.92 1.49
C ILE A 99 -1.17 18.85 2.82
N SER A 100 -2.14 19.73 3.04
CA SER A 100 -2.94 19.76 4.26
C SER A 100 -4.20 18.90 4.13
N LEU A 101 -4.78 18.51 5.28
CA LEU A 101 -6.07 17.83 5.30
C LEU A 101 -7.17 18.70 4.63
N ASP A 102 -7.18 20.00 4.85
CA ASP A 102 -8.17 20.93 4.26
C ASP A 102 -8.10 20.90 2.71
N MET A 103 -6.91 20.82 2.12
CA MET A 103 -6.74 20.70 0.68
C MET A 103 -7.32 19.38 0.15
N ILE A 104 -7.10 18.27 0.87
CA ILE A 104 -7.68 16.97 0.54
C ILE A 104 -9.21 17.04 0.65
N GLU A 105 -9.74 17.55 1.75
CA GLU A 105 -11.19 17.65 2.00
C GLU A 105 -11.93 18.48 0.96
N LYS A 106 -11.34 19.58 0.49
CA LYS A 106 -11.89 20.40 -0.61
C LYS A 106 -11.96 19.67 -1.94
N SER A 107 -11.12 18.63 -2.12
CA SER A 107 -11.08 17.82 -3.35
C SER A 107 -11.98 16.59 -3.28
N ILE A 108 -12.58 16.29 -2.13
CA ILE A 108 -13.47 15.14 -1.94
C ILE A 108 -14.85 15.44 -2.54
N SER A 109 -15.34 14.50 -3.32
CA SER A 109 -16.72 14.44 -3.81
C SER A 109 -17.45 13.17 -3.33
N SER A 110 -18.71 13.02 -3.66
CA SER A 110 -19.46 11.77 -3.41
C SER A 110 -18.92 10.56 -4.19
N LYS A 111 -18.06 10.80 -5.19
CA LYS A 111 -17.41 9.77 -6.02
C LYS A 111 -16.01 9.39 -5.52
N THR A 112 -15.45 10.13 -4.60
CA THR A 112 -14.12 9.84 -4.06
C THR A 112 -14.15 8.56 -3.25
N LYS A 113 -13.32 7.58 -3.64
CA LYS A 113 -13.23 6.25 -3.00
C LYS A 113 -11.87 5.99 -2.39
N MET A 114 -10.83 6.65 -2.88
CA MET A 114 -9.46 6.39 -2.46
C MET A 114 -8.61 7.66 -2.49
N VAL A 115 -7.68 7.76 -1.56
CA VAL A 115 -6.62 8.78 -1.53
C VAL A 115 -5.28 8.05 -1.50
N CYS A 116 -4.43 8.33 -2.48
CA CYS A 116 -3.08 7.74 -2.59
C CYS A 116 -2.06 8.86 -2.50
N ILE A 117 -1.33 8.93 -1.40
CA ILE A 117 -0.38 10.01 -1.13
C ILE A 117 0.92 9.51 -0.52
N THR A 118 1.99 10.24 -0.77
CA THR A 118 3.27 10.02 -0.10
C THR A 118 3.19 10.48 1.37
N HIS A 119 3.83 9.72 2.28
CA HIS A 119 3.94 10.12 3.68
C HIS A 119 5.01 11.22 3.85
N MET A 120 6.10 11.12 3.09
CA MET A 120 7.18 12.10 3.05
C MET A 120 7.64 12.29 1.62
N SER A 121 7.69 13.53 1.16
CA SER A 121 8.11 13.86 -0.20
C SER A 121 9.61 13.58 -0.41
N ASN A 122 9.94 12.93 -1.51
CA ASN A 122 11.32 12.71 -1.91
C ASN A 122 11.98 13.97 -2.55
N VAL A 123 11.19 14.98 -2.88
CA VAL A 123 11.65 16.23 -3.51
C VAL A 123 11.79 17.34 -2.47
N PHE A 124 10.73 17.60 -1.69
CA PHE A 124 10.70 18.69 -0.71
C PHE A 124 11.12 18.24 0.70
N GLY A 125 11.06 16.93 1.00
CA GLY A 125 11.24 16.43 2.35
C GLY A 125 10.08 16.77 3.28
N SER A 126 9.00 17.34 2.76
CA SER A 126 7.78 17.64 3.52
C SER A 126 7.13 16.37 4.04
N ILE A 127 6.72 16.39 5.31
CA ILE A 127 6.08 15.27 6.01
C ILE A 127 4.60 15.62 6.18
N LEU A 128 3.73 14.73 5.74
CA LEU A 128 2.29 14.89 5.86
C LEU A 128 1.80 14.35 7.21
N ASP A 129 0.81 15.02 7.81
CA ASP A 129 0.11 14.51 9.00
C ASP A 129 -0.86 13.37 8.59
N VAL A 130 -0.27 12.24 8.19
CA VAL A 130 -1.04 11.08 7.68
C VAL A 130 -2.00 10.51 8.73
N LYS A 131 -1.69 10.62 10.02
CA LYS A 131 -2.58 10.17 11.08
C LYS A 131 -3.90 10.94 11.09
N LYS A 132 -3.81 12.27 11.02
CA LYS A 132 -4.99 13.15 10.94
C LYS A 132 -5.76 12.92 9.64
N ILE A 133 -5.04 12.79 8.52
CA ILE A 133 -5.62 12.53 7.20
C ILE A 133 -6.36 11.19 7.19
N CYS A 134 -5.71 10.09 7.58
CA CYS A 134 -6.32 8.76 7.59
C CYS A 134 -7.56 8.69 8.49
N LYS A 135 -7.51 9.33 9.67
CA LYS A 135 -8.67 9.40 10.56
C LYS A 135 -9.86 10.07 9.87
N ALA A 136 -9.69 11.25 9.28
CA ALA A 136 -10.76 11.99 8.61
C ALA A 136 -11.32 11.25 7.40
N LEU A 137 -10.46 10.58 6.61
CA LEU A 137 -10.87 9.80 5.45
C LEU A 137 -11.63 8.53 5.84
N LYS A 138 -11.21 7.86 6.92
CA LYS A 138 -11.89 6.67 7.46
C LYS A 138 -13.32 6.97 7.91
N GLU A 139 -13.56 8.11 8.53
CA GLU A 139 -14.91 8.57 8.93
C GLU A 139 -15.84 8.76 7.72
N ARG A 140 -15.27 8.99 6.54
CA ARG A 140 -15.98 9.14 5.26
C ARG A 140 -16.03 7.85 4.43
N GLY A 141 -15.44 6.75 4.92
CA GLY A 141 -15.34 5.48 4.20
C GLY A 141 -14.41 5.52 2.99
N ILE A 142 -13.47 6.46 2.95
CA ILE A 142 -12.48 6.62 1.86
C ILE A 142 -11.23 5.83 2.23
N VAL A 143 -10.77 5.00 1.29
CA VAL A 143 -9.59 4.13 1.47
C VAL A 143 -8.30 4.93 1.32
N THR A 144 -7.31 4.61 2.15
CA THR A 144 -6.02 5.30 2.17
C THR A 144 -4.87 4.39 1.74
N VAL A 145 -4.07 4.89 0.80
CA VAL A 145 -2.82 4.26 0.35
C VAL A 145 -1.68 5.24 0.62
N LEU A 146 -0.71 4.82 1.42
CA LEU A 146 0.44 5.64 1.78
C LEU A 146 1.72 5.07 1.17
N ASP A 147 2.43 5.87 0.37
CA ASP A 147 3.81 5.58 0.00
C ASP A 147 4.74 6.09 1.10
N GLY A 148 5.23 5.16 1.91
CA GLY A 148 6.16 5.42 3.00
C GLY A 148 7.63 5.27 2.65
N SER A 149 7.98 5.16 1.38
CA SER A 149 9.35 4.85 0.93
C SER A 149 10.42 5.82 1.42
N GLN A 150 10.08 7.07 1.66
CA GLN A 150 10.98 8.04 2.30
C GLN A 150 10.77 8.07 3.82
N ALA A 151 9.52 8.08 4.28
CA ALA A 151 9.20 8.21 5.69
C ALA A 151 9.80 7.09 6.54
N ILE A 152 9.80 5.85 6.05
CA ILE A 152 10.29 4.67 6.80
C ILE A 152 11.76 4.77 7.23
N VAL A 153 12.54 5.59 6.53
CA VAL A 153 13.98 5.80 6.81
C VAL A 153 14.19 6.87 7.88
N HIS A 154 13.26 7.82 8.00
CA HIS A 154 13.43 9.04 8.77
C HIS A 154 12.51 9.14 9.98
N LEU A 155 11.41 8.37 9.99
CA LEU A 155 10.37 8.44 11.01
C LEU A 155 10.14 7.08 11.64
N GLU A 156 9.72 7.08 12.89
CA GLU A 156 9.12 5.91 13.52
C GLU A 156 7.70 5.73 12.97
N ILE A 157 7.42 4.55 12.41
CA ILE A 157 6.15 4.26 11.77
C ILE A 157 5.36 3.26 12.62
N ASN A 158 4.12 3.63 12.93
CA ASN A 158 3.14 2.72 13.52
C ASN A 158 1.86 2.76 12.68
N VAL A 159 1.63 1.71 11.88
CA VAL A 159 0.52 1.67 10.93
C VAL A 159 -0.86 1.58 11.62
N GLU A 160 -0.91 0.96 12.81
CA GLU A 160 -2.15 0.92 13.60
C GLU A 160 -2.52 2.31 14.13
N ASP A 161 -1.53 3.05 14.62
CA ASP A 161 -1.73 4.42 15.11
C ASP A 161 -2.06 5.40 13.98
N ILE A 162 -1.44 5.24 12.81
CA ILE A 162 -1.76 5.98 11.59
C ILE A 162 -3.18 5.65 11.11
N GLY A 163 -3.58 4.38 11.21
CA GLY A 163 -4.90 3.90 10.83
C GLY A 163 -5.15 3.85 9.32
N CYS A 164 -4.10 3.71 8.50
CA CYS A 164 -4.19 3.58 7.06
C CYS A 164 -4.70 2.19 6.62
N ASP A 165 -5.21 2.10 5.39
CA ASP A 165 -5.61 0.82 4.80
C ASP A 165 -4.44 0.09 4.15
N PHE A 166 -3.53 0.84 3.51
CA PHE A 166 -2.33 0.32 2.85
C PHE A 166 -1.14 1.22 3.14
N TYR A 167 0.01 0.59 3.42
CA TYR A 167 1.29 1.27 3.59
C TYR A 167 2.39 0.51 2.86
N THR A 168 3.20 1.18 2.06
CA THR A 168 4.26 0.51 1.31
C THR A 168 5.59 1.21 1.44
N PHE A 169 6.66 0.42 1.37
CA PHE A 169 8.02 0.94 1.26
C PHE A 169 8.96 -0.03 0.57
N THR A 170 10.12 0.48 0.16
CA THR A 170 11.16 -0.30 -0.52
C THR A 170 12.37 -0.51 0.39
N GLY A 171 12.91 -1.74 0.38
CA GLY A 171 13.99 -2.12 1.29
C GLY A 171 15.32 -1.42 1.02
N HIS A 172 15.65 -1.12 -0.24
CA HIS A 172 16.94 -0.49 -0.57
C HIS A 172 17.08 0.94 -0.01
N LYS A 173 15.99 1.65 0.25
CA LYS A 173 16.03 2.95 0.94
C LYS A 173 16.23 2.78 2.46
N LEU A 174 15.79 1.65 3.03
CA LEU A 174 15.97 1.29 4.44
C LEU A 174 17.24 0.43 4.64
N PHE A 175 18.32 0.77 3.95
CA PHE A 175 19.64 0.12 4.04
C PHE A 175 19.65 -1.38 3.71
N GLY A 176 18.57 -1.89 3.13
CA GLY A 176 18.43 -3.28 2.69
C GLY A 176 18.87 -3.49 1.24
N PRO A 177 18.80 -4.73 0.74
CA PRO A 177 19.13 -5.03 -0.65
C PRO A 177 18.06 -4.50 -1.62
N THR A 178 18.45 -4.30 -2.88
CA THR A 178 17.51 -4.08 -3.98
C THR A 178 16.65 -5.31 -4.21
N GLY A 179 15.46 -5.14 -4.80
CA GLY A 179 14.55 -6.24 -5.08
C GLY A 179 13.77 -6.73 -3.84
N THR A 180 13.69 -5.89 -2.81
CA THR A 180 12.88 -6.14 -1.61
C THR A 180 12.00 -4.93 -1.29
N GLY A 181 10.79 -5.20 -0.85
CA GLY A 181 9.82 -4.22 -0.40
C GLY A 181 8.73 -4.85 0.45
N ILE A 182 7.97 -4.02 1.10
CA ILE A 182 6.87 -4.42 1.98
C ILE A 182 5.61 -3.68 1.55
N LEU A 183 4.52 -4.42 1.57
CA LEU A 183 3.16 -3.89 1.57
C LEU A 183 2.49 -4.31 2.88
N TYR A 184 2.09 -3.34 3.68
CA TYR A 184 1.13 -3.53 4.76
C TYR A 184 -0.29 -3.39 4.20
N ILE A 185 -1.15 -4.31 4.57
CA ILE A 185 -2.58 -4.30 4.23
C ILE A 185 -3.36 -4.43 5.53
N ASN A 186 -4.17 -3.43 5.86
CA ASN A 186 -5.06 -3.55 7.01
C ASN A 186 -5.96 -4.79 6.89
N LYS A 187 -6.06 -5.59 7.94
CA LYS A 187 -6.77 -6.87 7.95
C LYS A 187 -8.18 -6.80 7.34
N LYS A 188 -8.87 -5.68 7.50
CA LYS A 188 -10.22 -5.48 6.93
C LYS A 188 -10.22 -5.50 5.40
N ARG A 189 -9.08 -5.12 4.76
CA ARG A 189 -8.94 -5.04 3.31
C ARG A 189 -8.47 -6.34 2.68
N ILE A 190 -7.85 -7.24 3.46
CA ILE A 190 -7.30 -8.51 2.93
C ILE A 190 -8.39 -9.32 2.21
N ASN A 191 -9.58 -9.45 2.80
CA ASN A 191 -10.69 -10.20 2.21
C ASN A 191 -11.35 -9.51 1.00
N GLU A 192 -11.03 -8.25 0.76
CA GLU A 192 -11.51 -7.49 -0.40
C GLU A 192 -10.55 -7.59 -1.59
N MET A 193 -9.40 -8.24 -1.41
CA MET A 193 -8.39 -8.41 -2.45
C MET A 193 -8.59 -9.69 -3.24
N VAL A 194 -8.17 -9.64 -4.51
CA VAL A 194 -7.97 -10.85 -5.31
C VAL A 194 -6.48 -11.10 -5.50
N PRO A 195 -6.06 -12.36 -5.68
CA PRO A 195 -4.67 -12.68 -5.94
C PRO A 195 -4.13 -11.92 -7.16
N PHE A 196 -2.95 -11.30 -7.00
CA PHE A 196 -2.25 -10.60 -8.09
C PHE A 196 -1.57 -11.60 -9.02
N ASN A 197 -0.92 -12.62 -8.45
CA ASN A 197 -0.30 -13.71 -9.17
C ASN A 197 -1.06 -15.02 -8.90
N GLY A 198 -1.53 -15.69 -9.95
CA GLY A 198 -2.11 -17.02 -9.85
C GLY A 198 -1.03 -18.10 -9.73
N GLY A 199 -1.19 -19.03 -8.82
CA GLY A 199 -0.26 -20.14 -8.59
C GLY A 199 -0.84 -21.21 -7.67
N GLY A 200 -0.04 -22.20 -7.29
CA GLY A 200 -0.48 -23.41 -6.59
C GLY A 200 -1.16 -23.19 -5.23
N GLU A 201 -1.07 -22.01 -4.64
CA GLU A 201 -1.69 -21.69 -3.34
C GLU A 201 -2.73 -20.57 -3.41
N THR A 202 -3.14 -20.18 -4.60
CA THR A 202 -4.13 -19.11 -4.81
C THR A 202 -5.54 -19.64 -5.03
N VAL A 203 -5.78 -20.94 -4.87
CA VAL A 203 -7.10 -21.57 -5.05
C VAL A 203 -7.86 -21.65 -3.75
N SER A 204 -9.09 -21.14 -3.74
CA SER A 204 -10.02 -21.22 -2.61
C SER A 204 -10.81 -22.56 -2.57
N TYR A 205 -10.59 -23.46 -3.53
CA TYR A 205 -11.24 -24.78 -3.62
C TYR A 205 -10.23 -25.88 -3.91
N THR A 206 -10.34 -26.97 -3.17
CA THR A 206 -9.38 -28.10 -3.19
C THR A 206 -9.72 -29.22 -4.16
N HIS A 207 -10.75 -29.09 -5.00
CA HIS A 207 -11.18 -30.13 -5.92
C HIS A 207 -11.15 -29.66 -7.37
N LEU A 208 -9.95 -29.70 -7.98
CA LEU A 208 -9.83 -30.05 -9.37
C LEU A 208 -9.62 -31.56 -9.42
N THR A 209 -10.69 -32.31 -9.56
CA THR A 209 -10.62 -33.67 -10.08
C THR A 209 -10.14 -33.57 -11.52
N LEU A 210 -8.90 -34.03 -11.75
CA LEU A 210 -8.42 -34.37 -13.07
C LEU A 210 -9.24 -35.54 -13.63
#